data_3a8bea088dd0ec7b0d2f999bc0aa8ba0
#
_entry.id   3a8bea088dd0ec7b0d2f999bc0aa8ba0
#
_cell.length_a   1.000
_cell.length_b   1.000
_cell.length_c   1.000
_cell.angle_alpha   90.00
_cell.angle_beta   90.00
_cell.angle_gamma   90.00
#
_symmetry.space_group_name_H-M   'P 1'
#
loop_
_entity.id
_entity.type
_entity.pdbx_description
1 polymer ?
#
loop_
_entity_poly.entity_id
_entity_poly.type
_entity_poly.pdbx_seq_one_letter_code
_entity_poly.pdbx_strand_id
1 'polypeptide(L)'
;MKTQTRRTVISFGVFVTMMALVVASCSNSATPSVVTTGTVLRVVVPAGTFDAVARGEFVDLLPDIVQVKVGDEFVVVNNDTFTHVIGPFSVRPGETLHHYWTQVTTIEGDCTILLNDRVLIIITS
;
A
#
# COMPACT_ATOMS: atom_id res chain seq x y z
N MET A 1 85.39 12.86 31.48
CA MET A 1 85.25 12.37 32.85
C MET A 1 83.80 12.25 33.24
N LYS A 2 83.38 11.01 33.54
CA LYS A 2 82.16 10.56 34.26
C LYS A 2 80.81 10.99 33.71
N THR A 3 80.19 10.08 33.00
CA THR A 3 79.23 9.09 33.52
C THR A 3 78.14 9.71 34.39
N GLN A 4 76.95 9.63 33.88
CA GLN A 4 75.83 9.07 34.63
C GLN A 4 74.61 8.89 33.72
N THR A 5 74.46 7.70 33.45
CA THR A 5 73.25 6.96 33.22
C THR A 5 72.16 7.34 34.24
N ARG A 6 70.95 7.58 33.80
CA ARG A 6 69.71 7.19 34.52
C ARG A 6 68.47 7.33 33.59
N ARG A 7 68.15 6.19 33.17
CA ARG A 7 66.96 5.44 33.53
C ARG A 7 65.61 6.15 33.18
N THR A 8 65.28 5.84 32.03
CA THR A 8 63.92 5.77 31.54
C THR A 8 62.97 5.27 32.60
N VAL A 9 62.03 6.09 33.00
CA VAL A 9 60.79 5.65 33.64
C VAL A 9 59.78 5.58 32.57
N ILE A 10 59.49 4.35 32.16
CA ILE A 10 58.36 4.02 31.32
C ILE A 10 57.14 4.19 32.19
N SER A 11 56.49 5.32 32.06
CA SER A 11 55.19 5.49 32.61
C SER A 11 54.23 4.72 31.72
N PHE A 12 53.81 3.61 32.22
CA PHE A 12 52.70 2.84 31.66
C PHE A 12 51.42 3.69 31.80
N GLY A 13 51.17 4.50 30.80
CA GLY A 13 49.87 5.10 30.63
C GLY A 13 48.90 4.01 30.27
N VAL A 14 48.11 3.67 31.24
CA VAL A 14 46.93 2.82 31.02
C VAL A 14 46.02 3.56 30.07
N PHE A 15 46.09 3.21 28.83
CA PHE A 15 45.05 3.56 27.87
C PHE A 15 43.78 2.78 28.25
N VAL A 16 42.99 3.41 29.08
CA VAL A 16 41.61 3.01 29.24
C VAL A 16 40.92 3.40 27.94
N THR A 17 40.91 2.49 27.01
CA THR A 17 40.00 2.54 25.85
C THR A 17 38.61 2.44 26.41
N MET A 18 38.02 3.59 26.60
CA MET A 18 36.61 3.72 26.87
C MET A 18 35.86 3.34 25.57
N MET A 19 35.58 2.06 25.48
CA MET A 19 34.74 1.50 24.44
C MET A 19 33.34 2.06 24.67
N ALA A 20 33.07 3.16 23.99
CA ALA A 20 31.71 3.68 23.93
C ALA A 20 30.82 2.62 23.25
N LEU A 21 30.09 1.86 24.05
CA LEU A 21 28.98 1.08 23.58
C LEU A 21 27.95 2.07 23.04
N VAL A 22 27.95 2.27 21.74
CA VAL A 22 26.84 2.85 21.03
C VAL A 22 25.74 1.80 21.10
N VAL A 23 24.90 1.88 22.12
CA VAL A 23 23.64 1.17 22.14
C VAL A 23 22.79 1.84 21.07
N ALA A 24 22.82 1.31 19.86
CA ALA A 24 21.84 1.62 18.87
C ALA A 24 20.51 1.10 19.43
N SER A 25 19.80 1.96 20.12
CA SER A 25 18.41 1.72 20.43
C SER A 25 17.66 1.76 19.11
N CYS A 26 17.51 0.61 18.49
CA CYS A 26 16.44 0.39 17.54
C CYS A 26 15.15 0.59 18.31
N SER A 27 14.62 1.79 18.27
CA SER A 27 13.23 2.02 18.62
C SER A 27 12.42 1.31 17.54
N ASN A 28 12.11 0.06 17.78
CA ASN A 28 11.00 -0.59 17.13
C ASN A 28 9.76 0.14 17.62
N SER A 29 9.44 1.24 16.98
CA SER A 29 8.08 1.72 16.93
C SER A 29 7.34 0.65 16.12
N ALA A 30 6.90 -0.38 16.81
CA ALA A 30 5.88 -1.26 16.28
C ALA A 30 4.61 -0.40 16.17
N THR A 31 4.49 0.36 15.07
CA THR A 31 3.18 0.70 14.57
C THR A 31 2.44 -0.61 14.46
N PRO A 32 1.24 -0.75 15.08
CA PRO A 32 0.44 -1.92 14.84
C PRO A 32 0.21 -1.96 13.33
N SER A 33 1.01 -2.74 12.64
CA SER A 33 0.71 -3.12 11.29
C SER A 33 -0.57 -3.92 11.44
N VAL A 34 -1.69 -3.33 11.09
CA VAL A 34 -2.87 -4.09 10.77
C VAL A 34 -2.41 -5.01 9.65
N VAL A 35 -2.09 -6.24 9.99
CA VAL A 35 -1.82 -7.30 9.02
C VAL A 35 -3.16 -7.53 8.34
N THR A 36 -3.44 -6.75 7.32
CA THR A 36 -4.53 -7.03 6.40
C THR A 36 -4.06 -8.26 5.64
N THR A 37 -4.56 -9.40 6.02
CA THR A 37 -4.21 -10.71 5.42
C THR A 37 -4.83 -10.85 4.02
N GLY A 38 -5.43 -9.79 3.49
CA GLY A 38 -6.12 -9.75 2.22
C GLY A 38 -5.24 -9.22 1.08
N THR A 39 -5.65 -9.57 -0.13
CA THR A 39 -5.10 -9.02 -1.36
C THR A 39 -5.70 -7.63 -1.61
N VAL A 40 -4.97 -6.75 -2.26
CA VAL A 40 -5.50 -5.44 -2.69
C VAL A 40 -5.86 -5.52 -4.17
N LEU A 41 -7.14 -5.39 -4.48
CA LEU A 41 -7.62 -5.19 -5.84
C LEU A 41 -7.69 -3.69 -6.11
N ARG A 42 -6.80 -3.18 -6.96
CA ARG A 42 -6.71 -1.76 -7.27
C ARG A 42 -7.15 -1.49 -8.70
N VAL A 43 -8.13 -0.62 -8.87
CA VAL A 43 -8.62 -0.10 -10.15
C VAL A 43 -8.24 1.37 -10.24
N VAL A 44 -7.57 1.76 -11.32
CA VAL A 44 -7.28 3.17 -11.61
C VAL A 44 -8.04 3.53 -12.87
N VAL A 45 -8.98 4.44 -12.75
CA VAL A 45 -9.80 4.96 -13.85
C VAL A 45 -9.08 6.19 -14.42
N PRO A 46 -8.49 6.11 -15.62
CA PRO A 46 -7.78 7.23 -16.23
C PRO A 46 -8.75 8.30 -16.75
N ALA A 47 -8.23 9.51 -16.95
CA ALA A 47 -8.99 10.58 -17.57
C ALA A 47 -9.46 10.19 -18.99
N GLY A 48 -10.71 10.52 -19.31
CA GLY A 48 -11.33 10.20 -20.61
C GLY A 48 -11.95 8.81 -20.71
N THR A 49 -11.97 8.04 -19.61
CA THR A 49 -12.59 6.71 -19.59
C THR A 49 -14.07 6.77 -19.94
N PHE A 50 -14.82 7.73 -19.37
CA PHE A 50 -16.24 7.89 -19.67
C PHE A 50 -16.50 8.12 -21.15
N ASP A 51 -15.74 9.01 -21.77
CA ASP A 51 -15.88 9.32 -23.19
C ASP A 51 -15.51 8.12 -24.08
N ALA A 52 -14.50 7.33 -23.69
CA ALA A 52 -14.10 6.13 -24.39
C ALA A 52 -15.21 5.08 -24.37
N VAL A 53 -15.76 4.78 -23.19
CA VAL A 53 -16.89 3.84 -23.03
C VAL A 53 -18.13 4.33 -23.78
N ALA A 54 -18.45 5.62 -23.73
CA ALA A 54 -19.56 6.22 -24.44
C ALA A 54 -19.44 6.08 -25.97
N ARG A 55 -18.20 6.01 -26.49
CA ARG A 55 -17.95 5.71 -27.91
C ARG A 55 -17.94 4.21 -28.24
N GLY A 56 -18.17 3.35 -27.24
CA GLY A 56 -18.12 1.89 -27.38
C GLY A 56 -16.68 1.33 -27.43
N GLU A 57 -15.70 2.08 -26.95
CA GLU A 57 -14.32 1.62 -26.85
C GLU A 57 -14.16 0.72 -25.61
N PHE A 58 -13.50 -0.42 -25.81
CA PHE A 58 -13.20 -1.32 -24.68
C PHE A 58 -12.06 -0.75 -23.86
N VAL A 59 -12.29 -0.64 -22.54
CA VAL A 59 -11.28 -0.20 -21.55
C VAL A 59 -11.08 -1.35 -20.58
N ASP A 60 -9.91 -1.95 -20.61
CA ASP A 60 -9.54 -3.10 -19.77
C ASP A 60 -9.08 -2.64 -18.37
N LEU A 61 -10.03 -2.21 -17.55
CA LEU A 61 -9.76 -1.76 -16.17
C LEU A 61 -10.25 -2.75 -15.12
N LEU A 62 -11.31 -3.49 -15.42
CA LEU A 62 -11.96 -4.40 -14.50
C LEU A 62 -12.68 -5.49 -15.30
N PRO A 63 -12.61 -6.77 -14.92
CA PRO A 63 -13.41 -7.82 -15.54
C PRO A 63 -14.89 -7.71 -15.16
N ASP A 64 -15.78 -8.23 -16.01
CA ASP A 64 -17.23 -8.29 -15.75
C ASP A 64 -17.58 -9.08 -14.47
N ILE A 65 -16.73 -10.05 -14.12
CA ILE A 65 -16.85 -10.87 -12.91
C ILE A 65 -15.59 -10.67 -12.07
N VAL A 66 -15.76 -10.06 -10.91
CA VAL A 66 -14.70 -9.80 -9.93
C VAL A 66 -14.81 -10.83 -8.82
N GLN A 67 -13.72 -11.55 -8.54
CA GLN A 67 -13.64 -12.50 -7.44
C GLN A 67 -12.67 -11.98 -6.38
N VAL A 68 -13.17 -11.86 -5.16
CA VAL A 68 -12.41 -11.39 -3.99
C VAL A 68 -12.73 -12.24 -2.76
N LYS A 69 -11.97 -12.08 -1.71
CA LYS A 69 -12.19 -12.75 -0.43
C LYS A 69 -12.55 -11.77 0.67
N VAL A 70 -13.18 -12.28 1.71
CA VAL A 70 -13.34 -11.54 2.96
C VAL A 70 -11.95 -11.16 3.48
N GLY A 71 -11.76 -9.88 3.83
CA GLY A 71 -10.48 -9.30 4.23
C GLY A 71 -9.68 -8.66 3.10
N ASP A 72 -10.05 -8.91 1.83
CA ASP A 72 -9.45 -8.19 0.70
C ASP A 72 -9.87 -6.72 0.70
N GLU A 73 -8.98 -5.87 0.20
CA GLU A 73 -9.23 -4.45 0.01
C GLU A 73 -9.53 -4.16 -1.46
N PHE A 74 -10.59 -3.42 -1.71
CA PHE A 74 -10.92 -2.88 -3.01
C PHE A 74 -10.61 -1.38 -3.04
N VAL A 75 -9.72 -0.97 -3.93
CA VAL A 75 -9.29 0.42 -4.08
C VAL A 75 -9.65 0.91 -5.48
N VAL A 76 -10.41 1.99 -5.57
CA VAL A 76 -10.72 2.65 -6.84
C VAL A 76 -10.19 4.07 -6.82
N VAL A 77 -9.31 4.40 -7.76
CA VAL A 77 -8.80 5.75 -7.96
C VAL A 77 -9.44 6.34 -9.21
N ASN A 78 -10.25 7.37 -9.06
CA ASN A 78 -10.90 8.02 -10.19
C ASN A 78 -10.11 9.27 -10.63
N ASN A 79 -9.34 9.15 -11.71
CA ASN A 79 -8.64 10.27 -12.34
C ASN A 79 -9.44 10.87 -13.53
N ASP A 80 -10.66 10.39 -13.76
CA ASP A 80 -11.54 10.93 -14.78
C ASP A 80 -12.28 12.18 -14.28
N THR A 81 -12.88 12.91 -15.18
CA THR A 81 -13.72 14.09 -14.89
C THR A 81 -15.18 13.72 -14.63
N PHE A 82 -15.51 12.44 -14.73
CA PHE A 82 -16.84 11.91 -14.53
C PHE A 82 -16.93 11.06 -13.26
N THR A 83 -18.11 11.05 -12.61
CA THR A 83 -18.36 10.15 -11.48
C THR A 83 -18.61 8.73 -12.02
N HIS A 84 -17.82 7.77 -11.58
CA HIS A 84 -17.98 6.37 -11.98
C HIS A 84 -18.71 5.57 -10.91
N VAL A 85 -19.60 4.67 -11.38
CA VAL A 85 -20.30 3.70 -10.56
C VAL A 85 -19.71 2.32 -10.84
N ILE A 86 -19.37 1.58 -9.78
CA ILE A 86 -18.84 0.22 -9.85
C ILE A 86 -19.60 -0.61 -8.81
N GLY A 87 -20.61 -1.35 -9.23
CA GLY A 87 -21.51 -2.07 -8.33
C GLY A 87 -22.18 -1.11 -7.32
N PRO A 88 -22.00 -1.31 -6.02
CA PRO A 88 -22.61 -0.45 -4.99
C PRO A 88 -21.85 0.87 -4.77
N PHE A 89 -20.72 1.07 -5.43
CA PHE A 89 -19.83 2.20 -5.17
C PHE A 89 -19.96 3.30 -6.21
N SER A 90 -20.01 4.56 -5.73
CA SER A 90 -19.95 5.75 -6.57
C SER A 90 -18.70 6.53 -6.21
N VAL A 91 -17.80 6.74 -7.17
CA VAL A 91 -16.50 7.38 -6.99
C VAL A 91 -16.43 8.64 -7.82
N ARG A 92 -16.30 9.79 -7.15
CA ARG A 92 -16.28 11.11 -7.79
C ARG A 92 -14.94 11.41 -8.47
N PRO A 93 -14.89 12.39 -9.38
CA PRO A 93 -13.64 12.89 -9.94
C PRO A 93 -12.60 13.22 -8.85
N GLY A 94 -11.38 12.67 -8.97
CA GLY A 94 -10.28 12.89 -8.02
C GLY A 94 -10.41 12.13 -6.70
N GLU A 95 -11.46 11.36 -6.51
CA GLU A 95 -11.68 10.55 -5.30
C GLU A 95 -10.94 9.22 -5.38
N THR A 96 -10.48 8.75 -4.21
CA THR A 96 -10.02 7.38 -4.02
C THR A 96 -10.92 6.69 -3.02
N LEU A 97 -11.59 5.64 -3.47
CA LEU A 97 -12.39 4.76 -2.63
C LEU A 97 -11.50 3.66 -2.03
N HIS A 98 -11.68 3.37 -0.76
CA HIS A 98 -11.13 2.21 -0.06
C HIS A 98 -12.29 1.43 0.56
N HIS A 99 -12.39 0.14 0.24
CA HIS A 99 -13.43 -0.73 0.78
C HIS A 99 -12.87 -2.10 1.16
N TYR A 100 -13.21 -2.58 2.35
CA TYR A 100 -12.83 -3.90 2.83
C TYR A 100 -14.05 -4.83 2.83
N TRP A 101 -13.89 -5.99 2.23
CA TRP A 101 -14.94 -6.99 2.20
C TRP A 101 -15.04 -7.72 3.53
N THR A 102 -16.21 -7.67 4.16
CA THR A 102 -16.41 -8.20 5.52
C THR A 102 -17.32 -9.42 5.56
N GLN A 103 -18.01 -9.73 4.48
CA GLN A 103 -18.99 -10.80 4.41
C GLN A 103 -18.94 -11.54 3.08
N VAL A 104 -19.16 -12.85 3.14
CA VAL A 104 -19.37 -13.69 1.96
C VAL A 104 -20.72 -13.32 1.33
N THR A 105 -20.69 -12.85 0.09
CA THR A 105 -21.89 -12.47 -0.66
C THR A 105 -21.60 -12.33 -2.14
N THR A 106 -22.63 -12.17 -2.93
CA THR A 106 -22.54 -11.82 -4.34
C THR A 106 -23.30 -10.52 -4.58
N ILE A 107 -22.64 -9.57 -5.22
CA ILE A 107 -23.18 -8.26 -5.53
C ILE A 107 -23.22 -8.10 -7.04
N GLU A 108 -24.39 -7.85 -7.59
CA GLU A 108 -24.55 -7.43 -8.98
C GLU A 108 -24.94 -5.95 -9.00
N GLY A 109 -24.34 -5.18 -9.89
CA GLY A 109 -24.65 -3.76 -9.98
C GLY A 109 -24.19 -3.14 -11.29
N ASP A 110 -24.51 -1.86 -11.43
CA ASP A 110 -24.12 -1.08 -12.60
C ASP A 110 -22.62 -0.82 -12.59
N CYS A 111 -22.02 -0.68 -13.78
CA CYS A 111 -20.60 -0.41 -13.92
C CYS A 111 -20.34 0.50 -15.13
N THR A 112 -20.09 1.75 -14.89
CA THR A 112 -19.90 2.77 -15.95
C THR A 112 -18.55 2.70 -16.67
N ILE A 113 -17.65 1.81 -16.23
CA ILE A 113 -16.34 1.58 -16.88
C ILE A 113 -16.35 0.29 -17.74
N LEU A 114 -17.48 -0.41 -17.83
CA LEU A 114 -17.66 -1.60 -18.65
C LEU A 114 -18.65 -1.33 -19.77
N LEU A 115 -18.42 -1.92 -20.94
CA LEU A 115 -19.32 -1.74 -22.11
C LEU A 115 -20.71 -2.36 -21.94
N ASN A 116 -20.81 -3.37 -21.08
CA ASN A 116 -22.08 -4.04 -20.76
C ASN A 116 -22.82 -3.39 -19.60
N ASP A 117 -22.29 -2.29 -19.05
CA ASP A 117 -22.83 -1.52 -17.94
C ASP A 117 -23.08 -2.31 -16.65
N ARG A 118 -22.50 -3.51 -16.51
CA ARG A 118 -22.74 -4.37 -15.35
C ARG A 118 -21.49 -5.06 -14.85
N VAL A 119 -21.42 -5.25 -13.53
CA VAL A 119 -20.39 -6.01 -12.85
C VAL A 119 -21.00 -6.98 -11.86
N LEU A 120 -20.42 -8.18 -11.76
CA LEU A 120 -20.72 -9.18 -10.75
C LEU A 120 -19.51 -9.32 -9.81
N ILE A 121 -19.68 -9.01 -8.52
CA ILE A 121 -18.65 -9.13 -7.51
C ILE A 121 -18.96 -10.32 -6.61
N ILE A 122 -18.13 -11.33 -6.62
CA ILE A 122 -18.27 -12.55 -5.83
C ILE A 122 -17.26 -12.50 -4.68
N ILE A 123 -17.78 -12.41 -3.47
CA ILE A 123 -16.97 -12.40 -2.25
C ILE A 123 -17.04 -13.79 -1.59
N THR A 124 -15.89 -14.41 -1.44
CA THR A 124 -15.74 -15.74 -0.83
C THR A 124 -15.04 -15.66 0.52
N SER A 125 -14.98 -16.75 1.22
CA SER A 125 -14.21 -16.89 2.48
C SER A 125 -12.71 -17.05 2.22
#